data_24e3f319210c09ceec3f901f219ba957
#
_entry.id   24e3f319210c09ceec3f901f219ba957
#
_cell.length_a   1.000
_cell.length_b   1.000
_cell.length_c   1.000
_cell.angle_alpha   90.00
_cell.angle_beta   90.00
_cell.angle_gamma   90.00
#
_symmetry.space_group_name_H-M   'P 1'
#
loop_
_entity.id
_entity.type
_entity.pdbx_description
1 polymer ?
#
loop_
_entity_poly.entity_id
_entity_poly.type
_entity_poly.pdbx_seq_one_letter_code
_entity_poly.pdbx_strand_id
1 'polypeptide(L)'
;MKDKPKNNDKLLYLILGIITVICVVLITILTLNNGADTKENLELAYTDLIKKIDNKEVEKVEMTVGSTTVKVKLKNEEKEKKTIVPSTQAFIELIQEQVKNNNEIELIQKPENALLKISQTLITFLPTIIVLILFILIFKMQGLGDKGKVYDAESNKDTNTTFKDVAGLDEEKNELIEVVDFLKEPKKFQEMGAKIPRGILLCGKPGTGKTLIAKAIAGEAGVPFISMSGSEFIEMFAGLGASRVRKLFEKAKKIAPCIIFIDEIDAIGARRTNTSGAESENNQTLNQLLVEMDGFDTNETVIVLAATNRPEMLDKALLRPGRFDRQITIAAPDARGREEILKIHGKNKKFADDIDLKNIAEDTAGFTGAELANVLNEAAIVATINKHKKIQMSDLEEAVKKVTVGLEKHSRVISDKDKRLTAYHEAGHAIVSKFLETQTDVKEVSIIPRGLAGGYTMYKTNEDKYYISKTEMEEKLIALLGGRAAEKIALNDISTGASNDIEVATEIAKDMVTVYGMSDTVGPICLKQKEPYENRILGENIDDVIGAEVKRMIDIAYKRAQEIILAHMDKLQQVAERLLEKEIISAEEFESFFQE
;
A
#
# COMPACT_ATOMS: atom_id res chain seq x y z
N MET A 1 -4.52 -24.67 -0.57
CA MET A 1 -5.97 -24.89 -0.34
C MET A 1 -6.71 -24.22 -1.48
N LYS A 2 -7.48 -24.97 -2.30
CA LYS A 2 -8.26 -24.40 -3.41
C LYS A 2 -9.48 -23.71 -2.82
N ASP A 3 -9.56 -22.40 -2.98
CA ASP A 3 -10.73 -21.63 -2.58
C ASP A 3 -11.99 -22.15 -3.31
N LYS A 4 -12.99 -22.51 -2.52
CA LYS A 4 -14.32 -22.82 -3.05
C LYS A 4 -14.93 -21.51 -3.58
N PRO A 5 -15.45 -21.47 -4.81
CA PRO A 5 -16.06 -20.27 -5.35
C PRO A 5 -17.22 -19.82 -4.47
N LYS A 6 -17.24 -18.53 -4.11
CA LYS A 6 -18.32 -17.90 -3.33
C LYS A 6 -19.66 -18.09 -4.05
N ASN A 7 -20.75 -18.22 -3.29
CA ASN A 7 -22.11 -18.52 -3.80
C ASN A 7 -22.58 -17.57 -4.92
N ASN A 8 -22.05 -16.33 -4.96
CA ASN A 8 -22.36 -15.34 -6.00
C ASN A 8 -21.76 -15.68 -7.36
N ASP A 9 -20.60 -16.33 -7.40
CA ASP A 9 -19.95 -16.72 -8.67
C ASP A 9 -20.73 -17.86 -9.32
N LYS A 10 -21.29 -18.78 -8.53
CA LYS A 10 -22.16 -19.86 -9.03
C LYS A 10 -23.45 -19.32 -9.65
N LEU A 11 -24.03 -18.29 -9.04
CA LEU A 11 -25.23 -17.63 -9.57
C LEU A 11 -24.92 -16.89 -10.88
N LEU A 12 -23.75 -16.23 -10.97
CA LEU A 12 -23.29 -15.56 -12.17
C LEU A 12 -23.07 -16.53 -13.33
N TYR A 13 -22.39 -17.66 -13.10
CA TYR A 13 -22.19 -18.70 -14.09
C TYR A 13 -23.52 -19.37 -14.53
N LEU A 14 -24.46 -19.52 -13.60
CA LEU A 14 -25.80 -20.02 -13.89
C LEU A 14 -26.57 -19.07 -14.82
N ILE A 15 -26.55 -17.77 -14.54
CA ILE A 15 -27.21 -16.73 -15.36
C ILE A 15 -26.55 -16.65 -16.75
N LEU A 16 -25.22 -16.65 -16.81
CA LEU A 16 -24.50 -16.65 -18.07
C LEU A 16 -24.81 -17.90 -18.90
N GLY A 17 -24.88 -19.06 -18.26
CA GLY A 17 -25.29 -20.31 -18.87
C GLY A 17 -26.71 -20.26 -19.43
N ILE A 18 -27.68 -19.73 -18.67
CA ILE A 18 -29.06 -19.56 -19.13
C ILE A 18 -29.16 -18.62 -20.33
N ILE A 19 -28.45 -17.47 -20.30
CA ILE A 19 -28.40 -16.52 -21.43
C ILE A 19 -27.81 -17.19 -22.67
N THR A 20 -26.71 -17.94 -22.51
CA THR A 20 -26.09 -18.69 -23.63
C THR A 20 -27.04 -19.72 -24.23
N VAL A 21 -27.74 -20.47 -23.39
CA VAL A 21 -28.75 -21.48 -23.86
C VAL A 21 -29.90 -20.77 -24.58
N ILE A 22 -30.42 -19.66 -24.06
CA ILE A 22 -31.48 -18.87 -24.72
C ILE A 22 -31.00 -18.36 -26.10
N CYS A 23 -29.78 -17.85 -26.20
CA CYS A 23 -29.19 -17.39 -27.47
C CYS A 23 -29.06 -18.54 -28.48
N VAL A 24 -28.54 -19.69 -28.02
CA VAL A 24 -28.41 -20.88 -28.89
C VAL A 24 -29.79 -21.38 -29.38
N VAL A 25 -30.77 -21.46 -28.51
CA VAL A 25 -32.14 -21.86 -28.88
C VAL A 25 -32.75 -20.87 -29.87
N LEU A 26 -32.58 -19.57 -29.65
CA LEU A 26 -33.08 -18.53 -30.57
C LEU A 26 -32.37 -18.56 -31.93
N ILE A 27 -31.06 -18.75 -31.96
CA ILE A 27 -30.30 -18.94 -33.22
C ILE A 27 -30.77 -20.21 -33.95
N THR A 28 -31.00 -21.30 -33.21
CA THR A 28 -31.49 -22.56 -33.79
C THR A 28 -32.89 -22.41 -34.36
N ILE A 29 -33.80 -21.70 -33.67
CA ILE A 29 -35.15 -21.39 -34.16
C ILE A 29 -35.08 -20.51 -35.42
N LEU A 30 -34.19 -19.48 -35.42
CA LEU A 30 -33.96 -18.61 -36.58
C LEU A 30 -33.43 -19.37 -37.80
N THR A 31 -32.45 -20.28 -37.61
CA THR A 31 -31.87 -21.08 -38.68
C THR A 31 -32.87 -22.11 -39.23
N LEU A 32 -33.69 -22.72 -38.36
CA LEU A 32 -34.75 -23.62 -38.77
C LEU A 32 -35.87 -22.90 -39.51
N ASN A 33 -36.24 -21.68 -39.09
CA ASN A 33 -37.30 -20.89 -39.73
C ASN A 33 -36.84 -20.29 -41.07
N ASN A 34 -35.58 -19.81 -41.15
CA ASN A 34 -35.01 -19.31 -42.43
C ASN A 34 -34.63 -20.45 -43.38
N GLY A 35 -34.37 -21.66 -42.86
CA GLY A 35 -34.11 -22.85 -43.68
C GLY A 35 -35.35 -23.43 -44.32
N ALA A 36 -36.55 -23.16 -43.80
CA ALA A 36 -37.81 -23.63 -44.39
C ALA A 36 -38.26 -22.79 -45.58
N ASP A 37 -37.94 -21.48 -45.62
CA ASP A 37 -38.38 -20.57 -46.70
C ASP A 37 -37.46 -20.57 -47.95
N THR A 38 -36.23 -21.09 -47.87
CA THR A 38 -35.25 -21.01 -48.97
C THR A 38 -35.24 -22.19 -49.93
N LYS A 39 -36.14 -23.17 -49.78
CA LYS A 39 -36.31 -24.33 -50.70
C LYS A 39 -37.77 -24.57 -51.12
N GLU A 40 -38.64 -23.57 -51.11
CA GLU A 40 -39.90 -23.68 -51.80
C GLU A 40 -39.64 -23.54 -53.32
N ASN A 41 -39.71 -24.66 -54.02
CA ASN A 41 -39.67 -24.65 -55.46
C ASN A 41 -40.79 -23.73 -55.99
N LEU A 42 -40.41 -22.61 -56.58
CA LEU A 42 -41.33 -21.76 -57.35
C LEU A 42 -41.82 -22.64 -58.54
N GLU A 43 -43.03 -23.13 -58.40
CA GLU A 43 -43.59 -24.02 -59.39
C GLU A 43 -44.16 -23.27 -60.60
N LEU A 44 -44.29 -21.93 -60.49
CA LEU A 44 -44.82 -21.11 -61.59
C LEU A 44 -44.12 -19.76 -61.63
N ALA A 45 -43.61 -19.32 -62.80
CA ALA A 45 -43.07 -17.99 -62.96
C ALA A 45 -44.21 -16.94 -63.01
N TYR A 46 -43.96 -15.73 -62.48
CA TYR A 46 -44.95 -14.63 -62.43
C TYR A 46 -45.49 -14.28 -63.81
N THR A 47 -44.64 -14.23 -64.84
CA THR A 47 -45.02 -14.01 -66.26
C THR A 47 -45.94 -15.09 -66.81
N ASP A 48 -45.76 -16.30 -66.40
CA ASP A 48 -46.60 -17.43 -66.83
C ASP A 48 -47.93 -17.46 -66.07
N LEU A 49 -47.92 -17.03 -64.82
CA LEU A 49 -49.14 -16.77 -64.04
C LEU A 49 -50.02 -15.74 -64.74
N ILE A 50 -49.45 -14.59 -65.18
CA ILE A 50 -50.21 -13.52 -65.87
C ILE A 50 -50.86 -14.07 -67.15
N LYS A 51 -50.08 -14.82 -67.98
CA LYS A 51 -50.62 -15.46 -69.18
C LYS A 51 -51.77 -16.44 -68.88
N LYS A 52 -51.67 -17.19 -67.80
CA LYS A 52 -52.71 -18.16 -67.36
C LYS A 52 -53.94 -17.44 -66.80
N ILE A 53 -53.77 -16.30 -66.20
CA ILE A 53 -54.87 -15.42 -65.77
C ILE A 53 -55.60 -14.86 -66.98
N ASP A 54 -54.90 -14.36 -68.01
CA ASP A 54 -55.46 -13.85 -69.24
C ASP A 54 -56.19 -14.94 -70.06
N ASN A 55 -55.64 -16.18 -70.04
CA ASN A 55 -56.25 -17.37 -70.71
C ASN A 55 -57.43 -17.99 -69.92
N LYS A 56 -57.82 -17.41 -68.77
CA LYS A 56 -58.90 -17.90 -67.87
C LYS A 56 -58.67 -19.29 -67.30
N GLU A 57 -57.37 -19.72 -67.14
CA GLU A 57 -56.96 -21.02 -66.62
C GLU A 57 -56.87 -21.10 -65.11
N VAL A 58 -56.95 -19.96 -64.41
CA VAL A 58 -56.83 -19.83 -62.95
C VAL A 58 -58.20 -20.00 -62.31
N GLU A 59 -58.29 -20.93 -61.32
CA GLU A 59 -59.51 -21.18 -60.56
C GLU A 59 -59.52 -20.35 -59.26
N LYS A 60 -58.37 -20.41 -58.49
CA LYS A 60 -58.27 -19.82 -57.13
C LYS A 60 -56.90 -19.23 -56.90
N VAL A 61 -56.86 -18.09 -56.25
CA VAL A 61 -55.68 -17.41 -55.78
C VAL A 61 -55.78 -17.21 -54.27
N GLU A 62 -54.83 -17.78 -53.52
CA GLU A 62 -54.75 -17.64 -52.07
C GLU A 62 -53.50 -16.85 -51.70
N MET A 63 -53.66 -15.79 -50.92
CA MET A 63 -52.57 -14.92 -50.48
C MET A 63 -52.69 -14.61 -49.00
N THR A 64 -51.55 -14.39 -48.33
CA THR A 64 -51.50 -13.96 -46.94
C THR A 64 -51.16 -12.46 -46.92
N VAL A 65 -51.85 -11.70 -46.08
CA VAL A 65 -51.56 -10.26 -45.91
C VAL A 65 -50.10 -10.08 -45.49
N GLY A 66 -49.35 -9.20 -46.19
CA GLY A 66 -47.93 -8.96 -45.92
C GLY A 66 -46.94 -9.91 -46.56
N SER A 67 -47.41 -10.97 -47.27
CA SER A 67 -46.53 -11.91 -47.98
C SER A 67 -46.59 -11.64 -49.52
N THR A 68 -45.42 -11.68 -50.15
CA THR A 68 -45.29 -11.62 -51.62
C THR A 68 -45.48 -13.00 -52.28
N THR A 69 -45.60 -14.08 -51.51
CA THR A 69 -45.84 -15.43 -52.04
C THR A 69 -47.33 -15.69 -52.11
N VAL A 70 -47.77 -16.08 -53.31
CA VAL A 70 -49.16 -16.39 -53.66
C VAL A 70 -49.27 -17.86 -54.06
N LYS A 71 -50.30 -18.54 -53.57
CA LYS A 71 -50.67 -19.91 -54.02
C LYS A 71 -51.77 -19.78 -55.07
N VAL A 72 -51.58 -20.49 -56.16
CA VAL A 72 -52.47 -20.46 -57.30
C VAL A 72 -52.93 -21.88 -57.65
N LYS A 73 -54.23 -22.08 -57.78
CA LYS A 73 -54.82 -23.32 -58.30
C LYS A 73 -55.33 -23.11 -59.70
N LEU A 74 -54.92 -23.99 -60.62
CA LEU A 74 -55.33 -23.98 -62.02
C LEU A 74 -56.53 -24.91 -62.23
N LYS A 75 -57.43 -24.57 -63.14
CA LYS A 75 -58.70 -25.34 -63.42
C LYS A 75 -58.43 -26.80 -63.83
N ASN A 76 -57.28 -27.10 -64.44
CA ASN A 76 -56.94 -28.42 -64.95
C ASN A 76 -55.87 -29.14 -64.09
N GLU A 77 -55.52 -28.65 -62.92
CA GLU A 77 -54.48 -29.26 -62.07
C GLU A 77 -54.99 -29.36 -60.60
N GLU A 78 -54.83 -30.50 -59.97
CA GLU A 78 -55.26 -30.71 -58.59
C GLU A 78 -54.30 -30.07 -57.55
N LYS A 79 -53.04 -29.79 -57.99
CA LYS A 79 -52.01 -29.24 -57.07
C LYS A 79 -51.97 -27.71 -57.15
N GLU A 80 -51.90 -27.07 -55.95
CA GLU A 80 -51.63 -25.62 -55.83
C GLU A 80 -50.16 -25.35 -56.15
N LYS A 81 -49.91 -24.33 -57.00
CA LYS A 81 -48.58 -23.87 -57.38
C LYS A 81 -48.26 -22.56 -56.64
N LYS A 82 -47.00 -22.38 -56.27
CA LYS A 82 -46.55 -21.14 -55.60
C LYS A 82 -45.82 -20.24 -56.56
N THR A 83 -46.09 -18.95 -56.46
CA THR A 83 -45.39 -17.88 -57.20
C THR A 83 -45.13 -16.68 -56.32
N ILE A 84 -44.12 -15.90 -56.67
CA ILE A 84 -43.83 -14.62 -56.00
C ILE A 84 -44.32 -13.48 -56.88
N VAL A 85 -45.13 -12.59 -56.28
CA VAL A 85 -45.63 -11.40 -56.98
C VAL A 85 -44.78 -10.18 -56.59
N PRO A 86 -44.41 -9.29 -57.56
CA PRO A 86 -43.56 -8.13 -57.30
C PRO A 86 -44.17 -7.12 -56.34
N SER A 87 -45.50 -6.95 -56.38
CA SER A 87 -46.29 -6.11 -55.50
C SER A 87 -47.63 -6.78 -55.24
N THR A 88 -47.94 -7.01 -53.98
CA THR A 88 -49.20 -7.60 -53.54
C THR A 88 -50.38 -6.72 -53.90
N GLN A 89 -50.23 -5.41 -53.78
CA GLN A 89 -51.28 -4.43 -54.07
C GLN A 89 -51.59 -4.40 -55.58
N ALA A 90 -50.56 -4.25 -56.41
CA ALA A 90 -50.73 -4.22 -57.88
C ALA A 90 -51.30 -5.55 -58.39
N PHE A 91 -50.95 -6.68 -57.76
CA PHE A 91 -51.49 -7.98 -58.12
C PHE A 91 -52.96 -8.13 -57.75
N ILE A 92 -53.39 -7.60 -56.57
CA ILE A 92 -54.81 -7.56 -56.19
C ILE A 92 -55.62 -6.73 -57.18
N GLU A 93 -55.13 -5.56 -57.57
CA GLU A 93 -55.78 -4.69 -58.54
C GLU A 93 -55.94 -5.41 -59.90
N LEU A 94 -54.92 -6.09 -60.37
CA LEU A 94 -54.96 -6.89 -61.59
C LEU A 94 -56.00 -8.02 -61.51
N ILE A 95 -56.06 -8.77 -60.41
CA ILE A 95 -57.05 -9.83 -60.22
C ILE A 95 -58.47 -9.25 -60.16
N GLN A 96 -58.66 -8.10 -59.48
CA GLN A 96 -59.94 -7.43 -59.42
C GLN A 96 -60.41 -6.93 -60.81
N GLU A 97 -59.50 -6.44 -61.63
CA GLU A 97 -59.79 -6.06 -63.02
C GLU A 97 -60.21 -7.26 -63.89
N GLN A 98 -59.50 -8.40 -63.72
CA GLN A 98 -59.82 -9.64 -64.44
C GLN A 98 -61.19 -10.23 -64.01
N VAL A 99 -61.52 -10.13 -62.71
CA VAL A 99 -62.83 -10.56 -62.19
C VAL A 99 -63.95 -9.70 -62.75
N LYS A 100 -63.74 -8.37 -62.92
CA LYS A 100 -64.69 -7.45 -63.57
C LYS A 100 -64.92 -7.79 -65.03
N ASN A 101 -63.92 -8.41 -65.73
CA ASN A 101 -63.96 -8.79 -67.12
C ASN A 101 -64.51 -10.25 -67.32
N ASN A 102 -65.39 -10.72 -66.43
CA ASN A 102 -66.00 -12.05 -66.44
C ASN A 102 -65.02 -13.23 -66.38
N ASN A 103 -63.93 -13.08 -65.63
CA ASN A 103 -63.02 -14.15 -65.28
C ASN A 103 -63.40 -14.66 -63.87
N GLU A 104 -63.84 -15.92 -63.75
CA GLU A 104 -64.23 -16.50 -62.45
C GLU A 104 -62.97 -16.94 -61.69
N ILE A 105 -62.32 -15.99 -60.98
CA ILE A 105 -61.16 -16.25 -60.08
C ILE A 105 -61.60 -16.04 -58.68
N GLU A 106 -61.45 -17.04 -57.82
CA GLU A 106 -61.67 -16.94 -56.38
C GLU A 106 -60.41 -16.37 -55.68
N LEU A 107 -60.48 -15.13 -55.09
CA LEU A 107 -59.39 -14.55 -54.34
C LEU A 107 -59.64 -14.71 -52.84
N ILE A 108 -58.76 -15.50 -52.17
CA ILE A 108 -58.81 -15.70 -50.71
C ILE A 108 -57.65 -14.97 -50.05
N GLN A 109 -57.96 -14.03 -49.18
CA GLN A 109 -56.98 -13.37 -48.32
C GLN A 109 -56.98 -13.97 -46.91
N LYS A 110 -55.83 -14.54 -46.49
CA LYS A 110 -55.65 -15.05 -45.12
C LYS A 110 -55.00 -13.98 -44.25
N PRO A 111 -55.41 -13.85 -42.97
CA PRO A 111 -54.76 -12.90 -42.06
C PRO A 111 -53.30 -13.32 -41.78
N GLU A 112 -52.46 -12.35 -41.47
CA GLU A 112 -51.06 -12.55 -41.07
C GLU A 112 -50.98 -13.39 -39.79
N ASN A 113 -50.04 -14.31 -39.71
CA ASN A 113 -49.93 -15.21 -38.60
C ASN A 113 -49.39 -14.44 -37.35
N ALA A 114 -50.28 -14.23 -36.36
CA ALA A 114 -49.98 -13.39 -35.18
C ALA A 114 -48.74 -13.90 -34.42
N LEU A 115 -48.46 -15.19 -34.40
CA LEU A 115 -47.28 -15.77 -33.79
C LEU A 115 -45.98 -15.37 -34.52
N LEU A 116 -45.98 -15.27 -35.85
CA LEU A 116 -44.81 -14.81 -36.63
C LEU A 116 -44.52 -13.32 -36.37
N LYS A 117 -45.57 -12.51 -36.23
CA LYS A 117 -45.41 -11.05 -35.94
C LYS A 117 -44.83 -10.81 -34.54
N ILE A 118 -45.29 -11.60 -33.54
CA ILE A 118 -44.75 -11.54 -32.16
C ILE A 118 -43.29 -11.99 -32.14
N SER A 119 -42.93 -13.05 -32.85
CA SER A 119 -41.55 -13.54 -32.91
C SER A 119 -40.60 -12.55 -33.58
N GLN A 120 -41.00 -11.90 -34.67
CA GLN A 120 -40.21 -10.85 -35.33
C GLN A 120 -40.00 -9.64 -34.45
N THR A 121 -41.04 -9.21 -33.73
CA THR A 121 -40.95 -8.11 -32.77
C THR A 121 -40.02 -8.44 -31.61
N LEU A 122 -40.09 -9.65 -31.05
CA LEU A 122 -39.22 -10.14 -29.98
C LEU A 122 -37.75 -10.18 -30.42
N ILE A 123 -37.48 -10.65 -31.66
CA ILE A 123 -36.13 -10.69 -32.24
C ILE A 123 -35.55 -9.29 -32.40
N THR A 124 -36.34 -8.31 -32.79
CA THR A 124 -35.90 -6.91 -32.98
C THR A 124 -35.47 -6.26 -31.64
N PHE A 125 -36.16 -6.58 -30.53
CA PHE A 125 -35.84 -6.05 -29.21
C PHE A 125 -34.79 -6.87 -28.43
N LEU A 126 -34.45 -8.09 -28.88
CA LEU A 126 -33.52 -8.99 -28.21
C LEU A 126 -32.12 -8.36 -27.97
N PRO A 127 -31.47 -7.68 -28.94
CA PRO A 127 -30.17 -7.06 -28.76
C PRO A 127 -30.22 -5.97 -27.67
N THR A 128 -31.29 -5.17 -27.63
CA THR A 128 -31.45 -4.11 -26.61
C THR A 128 -31.63 -4.69 -25.21
N ILE A 129 -32.37 -5.79 -25.08
CA ILE A 129 -32.55 -6.50 -23.81
C ILE A 129 -31.22 -7.11 -23.34
N ILE A 130 -30.44 -7.70 -24.24
CA ILE A 130 -29.11 -8.26 -23.92
C ILE A 130 -28.16 -7.16 -23.43
N VAL A 131 -28.11 -6.01 -24.12
CA VAL A 131 -27.29 -4.85 -23.73
C VAL A 131 -27.72 -4.33 -22.36
N LEU A 132 -29.02 -4.25 -22.09
CA LEU A 132 -29.53 -3.82 -20.79
C LEU A 132 -29.13 -4.79 -19.66
N ILE A 133 -29.25 -6.09 -19.91
CA ILE A 133 -28.83 -7.13 -18.94
C ILE A 133 -27.33 -7.06 -18.69
N LEU A 134 -26.51 -6.93 -19.76
CA LEU A 134 -25.06 -6.76 -19.63
C LEU A 134 -24.72 -5.48 -18.87
N PHE A 135 -25.41 -4.37 -19.13
CA PHE A 135 -25.22 -3.12 -18.38
C PHE A 135 -25.53 -3.31 -16.90
N ILE A 136 -26.65 -3.96 -16.55
CA ILE A 136 -27.01 -4.24 -15.15
C ILE A 136 -25.98 -5.19 -14.49
N LEU A 137 -25.47 -6.18 -15.23
CA LEU A 137 -24.43 -7.08 -14.72
C LEU A 137 -23.12 -6.34 -14.49
N ILE A 138 -22.69 -5.52 -15.45
CA ILE A 138 -21.48 -4.68 -15.31
C ILE A 138 -21.65 -3.70 -14.15
N PHE A 139 -22.82 -3.08 -14.02
CA PHE A 139 -23.15 -2.17 -12.91
C PHE A 139 -23.10 -2.87 -11.55
N LYS A 140 -23.58 -4.12 -11.47
CA LYS A 140 -23.42 -4.95 -10.26
C LYS A 140 -21.99 -5.42 -10.01
N MET A 141 -21.25 -5.78 -11.06
CA MET A 141 -19.83 -6.18 -10.94
C MET A 141 -18.92 -5.01 -10.51
N GLN A 142 -19.22 -3.81 -10.93
CA GLN A 142 -18.48 -2.60 -10.51
C GLN A 142 -18.82 -2.13 -9.09
N GLY A 143 -19.67 -2.87 -8.37
CA GLY A 143 -20.07 -2.52 -6.99
C GLY A 143 -20.95 -1.28 -6.87
N LEU A 144 -21.34 -0.67 -7.99
CA LEU A 144 -22.18 0.53 -8.03
C LEU A 144 -23.64 0.29 -7.60
N GLY A 145 -24.06 -0.97 -7.52
CA GLY A 145 -25.40 -1.37 -7.08
C GLY A 145 -25.43 -2.11 -5.72
N ASP A 146 -24.28 -2.53 -5.22
CA ASP A 146 -24.18 -3.00 -3.84
C ASP A 146 -24.10 -1.75 -2.94
N LYS A 147 -25.00 -1.63 -2.02
CA LYS A 147 -24.83 -0.80 -0.83
C LYS A 147 -23.47 -1.25 -0.29
N GLY A 148 -22.41 -0.45 -0.56
CA GLY A 148 -21.01 -0.84 -0.43
C GLY A 148 -20.85 -1.84 0.69
N LYS A 149 -20.20 -2.98 0.42
CA LYS A 149 -19.93 -3.97 1.45
C LYS A 149 -19.63 -3.16 2.68
N VAL A 150 -20.48 -3.29 3.68
CA VAL A 150 -20.24 -2.70 4.98
C VAL A 150 -18.92 -3.33 5.38
N TYR A 151 -17.82 -2.60 5.14
CA TYR A 151 -16.56 -2.91 5.76
C TYR A 151 -16.89 -2.85 7.23
N ASP A 152 -17.10 -4.02 7.82
CA ASP A 152 -17.20 -4.14 9.26
C ASP A 152 -15.81 -3.79 9.74
N ALA A 153 -15.61 -2.51 10.06
CA ALA A 153 -14.50 -2.10 10.87
C ALA A 153 -14.51 -3.05 12.06
N GLU A 154 -13.46 -3.88 12.18
CA GLU A 154 -13.41 -4.92 13.20
C GLU A 154 -13.57 -4.26 14.56
N SER A 155 -14.76 -4.37 15.11
CA SER A 155 -14.99 -3.98 16.49
C SER A 155 -14.58 -5.17 17.37
N ASN A 156 -13.29 -5.25 17.68
CA ASN A 156 -12.84 -6.19 18.70
C ASN A 156 -13.35 -5.73 20.07
N LYS A 157 -14.36 -6.43 20.60
CA LYS A 157 -14.84 -6.18 21.95
C LYS A 157 -13.84 -6.62 23.04
N ASP A 158 -12.92 -7.50 22.69
CA ASP A 158 -11.91 -8.06 23.60
C ASP A 158 -10.50 -7.73 23.10
N THR A 159 -10.05 -6.51 23.38
CA THR A 159 -8.60 -6.25 23.32
C THR A 159 -7.99 -6.77 24.63
N ASN A 160 -7.42 -7.99 24.60
CA ASN A 160 -6.67 -8.54 25.72
C ASN A 160 -5.36 -7.78 26.03
N THR A 161 -5.04 -6.77 25.23
CA THR A 161 -3.82 -5.96 25.36
C THR A 161 -4.03 -4.85 26.37
N THR A 162 -3.16 -4.78 27.39
CA THR A 162 -3.19 -3.77 28.45
C THR A 162 -1.86 -3.03 28.53
N PHE A 163 -1.74 -2.04 29.41
CA PHE A 163 -0.47 -1.34 29.64
C PHE A 163 0.67 -2.27 30.13
N LYS A 164 0.35 -3.46 30.63
CA LYS A 164 1.35 -4.49 31.00
C LYS A 164 2.06 -5.12 29.80
N ASP A 165 1.44 -5.03 28.64
CA ASP A 165 1.98 -5.55 27.37
C ASP A 165 2.78 -4.50 26.59
N VAL A 166 2.79 -3.26 27.09
CA VAL A 166 3.57 -2.14 26.56
C VAL A 166 4.74 -1.88 27.49
N ALA A 167 5.97 -2.08 27.01
CA ALA A 167 7.19 -1.80 27.76
C ALA A 167 7.73 -0.41 27.44
N GLY A 168 8.37 0.23 28.39
CA GLY A 168 8.78 1.62 28.30
C GLY A 168 7.58 2.55 28.20
N LEU A 169 7.78 3.79 27.77
CA LEU A 169 6.72 4.80 27.58
C LEU A 169 5.96 5.11 28.88
N ASP A 170 6.68 5.17 30.02
CA ASP A 170 6.03 5.35 31.32
C ASP A 170 5.39 6.73 31.44
N GLU A 171 6.02 7.76 30.87
CA GLU A 171 5.50 9.13 30.83
C GLU A 171 4.25 9.21 29.94
N GLU A 172 4.31 8.64 28.74
CA GLU A 172 3.19 8.60 27.81
C GLU A 172 2.01 7.77 28.37
N LYS A 173 2.29 6.66 29.07
CA LYS A 173 1.25 5.89 29.77
C LYS A 173 0.58 6.72 30.85
N ASN A 174 1.34 7.46 31.66
CA ASN A 174 0.80 8.30 32.71
C ASN A 174 -0.12 9.40 32.14
N GLU A 175 0.26 10.02 31.04
CA GLU A 175 -0.59 10.99 30.33
C GLU A 175 -1.88 10.32 29.79
N LEU A 176 -1.79 9.08 29.32
CA LEU A 176 -2.91 8.33 28.77
C LEU A 176 -3.82 7.70 29.83
N ILE A 177 -3.37 7.56 31.09
CA ILE A 177 -4.21 7.09 32.22
C ILE A 177 -5.41 8.02 32.43
N GLU A 178 -5.24 9.35 32.27
CA GLU A 178 -6.36 10.29 32.34
C GLU A 178 -7.48 9.96 31.34
N VAL A 179 -7.09 9.49 30.16
CA VAL A 179 -8.01 9.09 29.08
C VAL A 179 -8.74 7.80 29.46
N VAL A 180 -8.01 6.84 30.04
CA VAL A 180 -8.57 5.58 30.53
C VAL A 180 -9.58 5.84 31.65
N ASP A 181 -9.23 6.69 32.61
CA ASP A 181 -10.11 7.04 33.74
C ASP A 181 -11.39 7.74 33.26
N PHE A 182 -11.29 8.61 32.27
CA PHE A 182 -12.46 9.21 31.65
C PHE A 182 -13.38 8.18 30.98
N LEU A 183 -12.80 7.26 30.21
CA LEU A 183 -13.60 6.22 29.55
C LEU A 183 -14.29 5.32 30.56
N LYS A 184 -13.67 5.07 31.73
CA LYS A 184 -14.25 4.26 32.83
C LYS A 184 -15.34 5.02 33.59
N GLU A 185 -15.09 6.29 33.92
CA GLU A 185 -15.97 7.10 34.79
C GLU A 185 -16.29 8.50 34.19
N PRO A 186 -16.95 8.58 33.03
CA PRO A 186 -17.15 9.84 32.31
C PRO A 186 -17.96 10.88 33.12
N LYS A 187 -18.90 10.42 33.95
CA LYS A 187 -19.76 11.30 34.77
C LYS A 187 -18.98 12.12 35.76
N LYS A 188 -17.94 11.56 36.39
CA LYS A 188 -17.09 12.23 37.37
C LYS A 188 -16.41 13.48 36.79
N PHE A 189 -15.94 13.37 35.55
CA PHE A 189 -15.30 14.49 34.87
C PHE A 189 -16.31 15.53 34.40
N GLN A 190 -17.49 15.09 33.95
CA GLN A 190 -18.58 15.99 33.54
C GLN A 190 -19.13 16.82 34.69
N GLU A 191 -19.29 16.22 35.87
CA GLU A 191 -19.76 16.91 37.08
C GLU A 191 -18.79 18.02 37.54
N MET A 192 -17.49 17.83 37.31
CA MET A 192 -16.45 18.84 37.58
C MET A 192 -16.31 19.87 36.46
N GLY A 193 -17.06 19.74 35.35
CA GLY A 193 -16.98 20.63 34.18
C GLY A 193 -15.70 20.47 33.34
N ALA A 194 -14.96 19.38 33.53
CA ALA A 194 -13.76 19.11 32.77
C ALA A 194 -14.08 18.80 31.31
N LYS A 195 -13.36 19.42 30.38
CA LYS A 195 -13.41 19.12 28.95
C LYS A 195 -12.25 18.18 28.64
N ILE A 196 -12.58 16.96 28.24
CA ILE A 196 -11.57 15.97 27.86
C ILE A 196 -11.25 16.06 26.38
N PRO A 197 -10.00 15.81 25.99
CA PRO A 197 -9.59 15.83 24.59
C PRO A 197 -10.41 14.80 23.81
N ARG A 198 -11.03 15.25 22.72
CA ARG A 198 -11.80 14.40 21.81
C ARG A 198 -10.92 13.59 20.88
N GLY A 199 -9.73 14.12 20.59
CA GLY A 199 -8.78 13.50 19.71
C GLY A 199 -7.36 13.58 20.24
N ILE A 200 -6.63 12.47 20.13
CA ILE A 200 -5.23 12.35 20.49
C ILE A 200 -4.46 11.86 19.28
N LEU A 201 -3.41 12.58 18.93
CA LEU A 201 -2.52 12.21 17.83
C LEU A 201 -1.24 11.56 18.39
N LEU A 202 -1.01 10.30 18.01
CA LEU A 202 0.20 9.56 18.32
C LEU A 202 1.22 9.77 17.19
N CYS A 203 2.31 10.45 17.48
CA CYS A 203 3.37 10.74 16.53
C CYS A 203 4.60 9.88 16.83
N GLY A 204 5.38 9.49 15.82
CA GLY A 204 6.65 8.79 16.04
C GLY A 204 7.07 7.95 14.85
N LYS A 205 8.32 7.43 14.90
CA LYS A 205 8.87 6.57 13.85
C LYS A 205 8.04 5.29 13.66
N PRO A 206 8.08 4.63 12.50
CA PRO A 206 7.49 3.31 12.32
C PRO A 206 8.02 2.31 13.36
N GLY A 207 7.17 1.43 13.87
CA GLY A 207 7.58 0.36 14.78
C GLY A 207 7.77 0.77 16.25
N THR A 208 7.50 2.03 16.65
CA THR A 208 7.63 2.50 18.04
C THR A 208 6.48 2.08 18.96
N GLY A 209 5.42 1.44 18.44
CA GLY A 209 4.32 0.90 19.26
C GLY A 209 3.06 1.76 19.31
N LYS A 210 2.87 2.74 18.40
CA LYS A 210 1.67 3.60 18.34
C LYS A 210 0.35 2.82 18.33
N THR A 211 0.24 1.85 17.47
CA THR A 211 -0.95 0.99 17.37
C THR A 211 -1.10 0.09 18.60
N LEU A 212 0.01 -0.35 19.21
CA LEU A 212 0.00 -1.17 20.41
C LEU A 212 -0.53 -0.39 21.62
N ILE A 213 -0.04 0.84 21.85
CA ILE A 213 -0.50 1.68 22.96
C ILE A 213 -1.97 2.07 22.79
N ALA A 214 -2.42 2.35 21.55
CA ALA A 214 -3.83 2.62 21.28
C ALA A 214 -4.75 1.43 21.66
N LYS A 215 -4.32 0.20 21.34
CA LYS A 215 -5.02 -1.02 21.78
C LYS A 215 -4.97 -1.20 23.29
N ALA A 216 -3.83 -0.88 23.92
CA ALA A 216 -3.67 -1.00 25.36
C ALA A 216 -4.59 -0.04 26.14
N ILE A 217 -4.79 1.19 25.64
CA ILE A 217 -5.75 2.14 26.22
C ILE A 217 -7.18 1.53 26.22
N ALA A 218 -7.60 0.96 25.10
CA ALA A 218 -8.92 0.37 24.98
C ALA A 218 -9.10 -0.85 25.92
N GLY A 219 -8.09 -1.73 25.97
CA GLY A 219 -8.11 -2.89 26.85
C GLY A 219 -8.06 -2.51 28.33
N GLU A 220 -7.25 -1.50 28.71
CA GLU A 220 -7.20 -0.99 30.08
C GLU A 220 -8.50 -0.31 30.50
N ALA A 221 -9.15 0.40 29.57
CA ALA A 221 -10.45 1.03 29.81
C ALA A 221 -11.62 0.02 29.73
N GLY A 222 -11.43 -1.15 29.14
CA GLY A 222 -12.49 -2.15 28.92
C GLY A 222 -13.57 -1.71 27.93
N VAL A 223 -13.20 -0.86 26.94
CA VAL A 223 -14.12 -0.31 25.93
C VAL A 223 -13.87 -0.91 24.54
N PRO A 224 -14.89 -0.92 23.66
CA PRO A 224 -14.73 -1.35 22.28
C PRO A 224 -13.69 -0.51 21.52
N PHE A 225 -12.89 -1.19 20.68
CA PHE A 225 -11.86 -0.59 19.84
C PHE A 225 -12.21 -0.79 18.36
N ILE A 226 -12.39 0.32 17.64
CA ILE A 226 -12.65 0.32 16.20
C ILE A 226 -11.41 0.82 15.50
N SER A 227 -10.72 -0.03 14.76
CA SER A 227 -9.50 0.33 14.03
C SER A 227 -9.76 0.43 12.53
N MET A 228 -9.15 1.44 11.90
CA MET A 228 -9.17 1.67 10.47
C MET A 228 -7.87 2.34 10.01
N SER A 229 -7.37 1.98 8.82
CA SER A 229 -6.25 2.71 8.22
C SER A 229 -6.74 3.94 7.48
N GLY A 230 -5.97 5.05 7.52
CA GLY A 230 -6.24 6.25 6.71
C GLY A 230 -6.33 5.94 5.22
N SER A 231 -5.55 4.99 4.74
CA SER A 231 -5.59 4.53 3.35
C SER A 231 -6.93 3.89 2.94
N GLU A 232 -7.69 3.32 3.88
CA GLU A 232 -9.01 2.73 3.60
C GLU A 232 -10.09 3.75 3.26
N PHE A 233 -9.85 5.03 3.56
CA PHE A 233 -10.75 6.12 3.17
C PHE A 233 -10.49 6.65 1.77
N ILE A 234 -9.37 6.26 1.14
CA ILE A 234 -9.02 6.69 -0.22
C ILE A 234 -9.76 5.79 -1.21
N GLU A 235 -10.58 6.41 -2.06
CA GLU A 235 -11.38 5.71 -3.06
C GLU A 235 -11.27 6.38 -4.43
N MET A 236 -11.55 5.62 -5.49
CA MET A 236 -11.54 6.16 -6.86
C MET A 236 -12.78 7.01 -7.18
N PHE A 237 -13.87 6.85 -6.42
CA PHE A 237 -15.14 7.51 -6.69
C PHE A 237 -15.42 8.58 -5.65
N ALA A 238 -15.71 9.78 -6.13
CA ALA A 238 -15.96 10.94 -5.29
C ALA A 238 -17.08 10.71 -4.25
N GLY A 239 -16.81 11.07 -3.00
CA GLY A 239 -17.73 11.01 -1.87
C GLY A 239 -17.83 9.66 -1.16
N LEU A 240 -17.20 8.59 -1.64
CA LEU A 240 -17.21 7.31 -0.94
C LEU A 240 -16.38 7.35 0.34
N GLY A 241 -15.21 7.98 0.33
CA GLY A 241 -14.37 8.20 1.49
C GLY A 241 -15.12 8.94 2.61
N ALA A 242 -15.76 10.06 2.27
CA ALA A 242 -16.60 10.82 3.20
C ALA A 242 -17.79 9.99 3.76
N SER A 243 -18.38 9.12 2.93
CA SER A 243 -19.44 8.20 3.37
C SER A 243 -18.92 7.16 4.38
N ARG A 244 -17.68 6.66 4.20
CA ARG A 244 -17.04 5.72 5.14
C ARG A 244 -16.78 6.40 6.49
N VAL A 245 -16.26 7.63 6.46
CA VAL A 245 -16.07 8.42 7.70
C VAL A 245 -17.37 8.52 8.47
N ARG A 246 -18.48 8.96 7.82
CA ARG A 246 -19.78 9.05 8.49
C ARG A 246 -20.23 7.73 9.10
N LYS A 247 -20.13 6.62 8.37
CA LYS A 247 -20.52 5.29 8.87
C LYS A 247 -19.67 4.83 10.06
N LEU A 248 -18.36 5.13 10.05
CA LEU A 248 -17.46 4.84 11.16
C LEU A 248 -17.92 5.56 12.42
N PHE A 249 -18.17 6.87 12.33
CA PHE A 249 -18.63 7.69 13.47
C PHE A 249 -20.03 7.31 13.93
N GLU A 250 -20.98 7.04 13.04
CA GLU A 250 -22.30 6.51 13.38
C GLU A 250 -22.23 5.17 14.13
N LYS A 251 -21.31 4.28 13.71
CA LYS A 251 -21.07 3.00 14.41
C LYS A 251 -20.51 3.25 15.80
N ALA A 252 -19.53 4.13 15.94
CA ALA A 252 -18.93 4.48 17.23
C ALA A 252 -19.96 5.08 18.21
N LYS A 253 -20.79 6.01 17.75
CA LYS A 253 -21.88 6.60 18.57
C LYS A 253 -22.85 5.56 19.12
N LYS A 254 -23.15 4.50 18.35
CA LYS A 254 -24.05 3.42 18.78
C LYS A 254 -23.47 2.50 19.85
N ILE A 255 -22.15 2.39 19.93
CA ILE A 255 -21.47 1.47 20.87
C ILE A 255 -20.68 2.22 21.95
N ALA A 256 -20.86 3.54 22.05
CA ALA A 256 -20.20 4.36 23.07
C ALA A 256 -20.48 3.84 24.50
N PRO A 257 -19.49 3.87 25.44
CA PRO A 257 -18.15 4.42 25.26
C PRO A 257 -17.25 3.54 24.40
N CYS A 258 -16.45 4.16 23.51
CA CYS A 258 -15.54 3.43 22.63
C CYS A 258 -14.37 4.30 22.15
N ILE A 259 -13.37 3.65 21.57
CA ILE A 259 -12.23 4.30 20.91
C ILE A 259 -12.30 4.05 19.40
N ILE A 260 -12.19 5.11 18.61
CA ILE A 260 -11.90 5.05 17.18
C ILE A 260 -10.37 5.22 17.03
N PHE A 261 -9.72 4.31 16.33
CA PHE A 261 -8.31 4.42 15.99
C PHE A 261 -8.11 4.52 14.49
N ILE A 262 -7.45 5.59 14.03
CA ILE A 262 -7.11 5.81 12.62
C ILE A 262 -5.60 5.74 12.48
N ASP A 263 -5.12 4.65 11.91
CA ASP A 263 -3.69 4.50 11.61
C ASP A 263 -3.34 5.21 10.30
N GLU A 264 -2.10 5.68 10.15
CA GLU A 264 -1.63 6.38 8.95
C GLU A 264 -2.56 7.53 8.52
N ILE A 265 -2.96 8.38 9.49
CA ILE A 265 -3.87 9.51 9.24
C ILE A 265 -3.34 10.47 8.17
N ASP A 266 -2.03 10.53 7.95
CA ASP A 266 -1.38 11.33 6.92
C ASP A 266 -1.80 10.93 5.49
N ALA A 267 -2.33 9.72 5.28
CA ALA A 267 -2.89 9.32 3.99
C ALA A 267 -4.06 10.21 3.52
N ILE A 268 -4.89 10.70 4.46
CA ILE A 268 -6.03 11.59 4.19
C ILE A 268 -5.85 13.00 4.74
N GLY A 269 -4.96 13.15 5.72
CA GLY A 269 -4.73 14.39 6.47
C GLY A 269 -3.62 15.27 5.92
N ALA A 270 -3.04 14.96 4.75
CA ALA A 270 -1.94 15.72 4.18
C ALA A 270 -2.34 17.17 3.84
N ARG A 271 -1.35 18.08 3.89
CA ARG A 271 -1.52 19.49 3.50
C ARG A 271 -1.97 19.60 2.05
N ARG A 272 -2.80 20.61 1.77
CA ARG A 272 -3.37 20.89 0.46
C ARG A 272 -2.29 21.36 -0.51
N THR A 273 -2.09 20.64 -1.61
CA THR A 273 -1.30 21.06 -2.77
C THR A 273 -2.26 21.23 -3.96
N ASN A 274 -2.09 22.27 -4.78
CA ASN A 274 -3.12 22.73 -5.73
C ASN A 274 -3.11 21.98 -7.09
N THR A 275 -2.79 20.68 -7.17
CA THR A 275 -2.35 20.13 -8.46
C THR A 275 -3.11 18.94 -9.08
N SER A 276 -4.08 18.27 -8.43
CA SER A 276 -4.77 17.15 -9.12
C SER A 276 -6.19 16.81 -8.63
N GLY A 277 -7.00 16.15 -9.49
CA GLY A 277 -8.38 15.76 -9.18
C GLY A 277 -8.54 14.74 -8.03
N ALA A 278 -7.53 13.90 -7.80
CA ALA A 278 -7.50 12.95 -6.67
C ALA A 278 -7.39 13.67 -5.31
N GLU A 279 -6.76 14.84 -5.27
CA GLU A 279 -6.66 15.69 -4.07
C GLU A 279 -8.01 16.29 -3.66
N SER A 280 -8.92 16.51 -4.61
CA SER A 280 -10.29 16.97 -4.32
C SER A 280 -11.05 15.97 -3.45
N GLU A 281 -10.86 14.67 -3.65
CA GLU A 281 -11.52 13.62 -2.89
C GLU A 281 -10.94 13.46 -1.49
N ASN A 282 -9.62 13.48 -1.37
CA ASN A 282 -8.95 13.46 -0.07
C ASN A 282 -9.37 14.67 0.78
N ASN A 283 -9.48 15.86 0.17
CA ASN A 283 -10.00 17.07 0.83
C ASN A 283 -11.46 16.92 1.29
N GLN A 284 -12.30 16.26 0.50
CA GLN A 284 -13.69 16.00 0.89
C GLN A 284 -13.78 15.03 2.07
N THR A 285 -12.96 13.99 2.06
CA THR A 285 -12.87 12.99 3.14
C THR A 285 -12.32 13.63 4.41
N LEU A 286 -11.26 14.42 4.31
CA LEU A 286 -10.70 15.20 5.42
C LEU A 286 -11.74 16.15 6.02
N ASN A 287 -12.42 16.94 5.18
CA ASN A 287 -13.45 17.86 5.66
C ASN A 287 -14.59 17.10 6.39
N GLN A 288 -14.99 15.93 5.89
CA GLN A 288 -15.99 15.11 6.57
C GLN A 288 -15.48 14.63 7.94
N LEU A 289 -14.22 14.19 8.05
CA LEU A 289 -13.61 13.81 9.32
C LEU A 289 -13.64 14.98 10.32
N LEU A 290 -13.28 16.19 9.85
CA LEU A 290 -13.32 17.40 10.70
C LEU A 290 -14.75 17.71 11.17
N VAL A 291 -15.75 17.57 10.30
CA VAL A 291 -17.18 17.77 10.63
C VAL A 291 -17.66 16.77 11.67
N GLU A 292 -17.29 15.48 11.52
CA GLU A 292 -17.69 14.45 12.49
C GLU A 292 -17.02 14.68 13.85
N MET A 293 -15.76 15.08 13.88
CA MET A 293 -15.04 15.41 15.12
C MET A 293 -15.63 16.65 15.82
N ASP A 294 -15.98 17.68 15.06
CA ASP A 294 -16.63 18.89 15.58
C ASP A 294 -18.06 18.61 16.06
N GLY A 295 -18.74 17.64 15.43
CA GLY A 295 -20.13 17.26 15.65
C GLY A 295 -20.38 16.32 16.84
N PHE A 296 -19.38 16.01 17.65
CA PHE A 296 -19.61 15.25 18.90
C PHE A 296 -20.37 16.09 19.92
N ASP A 297 -21.47 15.56 20.43
CA ASP A 297 -22.15 16.14 21.60
C ASP A 297 -21.31 15.93 22.87
N THR A 298 -21.44 16.85 23.84
CA THR A 298 -20.73 16.76 25.13
C THR A 298 -21.04 15.51 25.93
N ASN A 299 -22.10 14.79 25.58
CA ASN A 299 -22.53 13.56 26.24
C ASN A 299 -22.06 12.28 25.54
N GLU A 300 -21.47 12.36 24.32
CA GLU A 300 -20.97 11.21 23.60
C GLU A 300 -19.55 10.87 24.06
N THR A 301 -19.37 9.70 24.69
CA THR A 301 -18.07 9.22 25.20
C THR A 301 -17.35 8.42 24.10
N VAL A 302 -16.92 9.13 23.07
CA VAL A 302 -16.11 8.57 21.97
C VAL A 302 -14.81 9.35 21.92
N ILE A 303 -13.68 8.62 21.92
CA ILE A 303 -12.35 9.21 21.77
C ILE A 303 -11.76 8.75 20.44
N VAL A 304 -11.22 9.71 19.69
CA VAL A 304 -10.55 9.44 18.42
C VAL A 304 -9.04 9.45 18.66
N LEU A 305 -8.39 8.32 18.50
CA LEU A 305 -6.94 8.21 18.46
C LEU A 305 -6.50 8.17 16.99
N ALA A 306 -5.50 8.92 16.61
CA ALA A 306 -4.88 8.80 15.30
C ALA A 306 -3.38 8.57 15.43
N ALA A 307 -2.79 7.85 14.48
CA ALA A 307 -1.35 7.65 14.42
C ALA A 307 -0.78 8.14 13.11
N THR A 308 0.42 8.74 13.17
CA THR A 308 1.18 9.15 11.99
C THR A 308 2.68 9.00 12.23
N ASN A 309 3.40 8.70 11.16
CA ASN A 309 4.85 8.73 11.13
C ASN A 309 5.40 10.09 10.66
N ARG A 310 4.52 10.98 10.15
CA ARG A 310 4.88 12.23 9.48
C ARG A 310 3.99 13.40 9.94
N PRO A 311 4.07 13.81 11.22
CA PRO A 311 3.20 14.85 11.75
C PRO A 311 3.34 16.19 11.02
N GLU A 312 4.51 16.47 10.44
CA GLU A 312 4.78 17.68 9.66
C GLU A 312 3.97 17.78 8.36
N MET A 313 3.48 16.65 7.84
CA MET A 313 2.66 16.60 6.62
C MET A 313 1.18 16.90 6.88
N LEU A 314 0.73 16.87 8.14
CA LEU A 314 -0.69 17.04 8.47
C LEU A 314 -1.20 18.47 8.24
N ASP A 315 -2.45 18.57 7.78
CA ASP A 315 -3.16 19.87 7.72
C ASP A 315 -3.35 20.43 9.12
N LYS A 316 -2.99 21.71 9.30
CA LYS A 316 -3.12 22.42 10.57
C LYS A 316 -4.55 22.44 11.12
N ALA A 317 -5.55 22.26 10.24
CA ALA A 317 -6.94 22.18 10.66
C ALA A 317 -7.24 20.97 11.55
N LEU A 318 -6.51 19.84 11.39
CA LEU A 318 -6.62 18.66 12.25
C LEU A 318 -6.13 18.93 13.68
N LEU A 319 -5.16 19.83 13.83
CA LEU A 319 -4.47 20.12 15.10
C LEU A 319 -5.14 21.26 15.90
N ARG A 320 -6.33 21.72 15.49
CA ARG A 320 -7.06 22.77 16.20
C ARG A 320 -7.76 22.21 17.45
N PRO A 321 -7.93 23.02 18.51
CA PRO A 321 -8.68 22.63 19.71
C PRO A 321 -10.07 22.07 19.36
N GLY A 322 -10.44 20.97 20.02
CA GLY A 322 -11.67 20.23 19.77
C GLY A 322 -11.55 19.11 18.73
N ARG A 323 -10.36 18.92 18.12
CA ARG A 323 -10.02 17.87 17.17
C ARG A 323 -8.87 17.05 17.74
N PHE A 324 -7.69 16.98 17.10
CA PHE A 324 -6.50 16.37 17.69
C PHE A 324 -5.75 17.43 18.51
N ASP A 325 -6.29 17.74 19.66
CA ASP A 325 -5.79 18.78 20.55
C ASP A 325 -4.66 18.33 21.49
N ARG A 326 -4.50 17.01 21.66
CA ARG A 326 -3.32 16.42 22.28
C ARG A 326 -2.45 15.70 21.26
N GLN A 327 -1.13 15.93 21.34
CA GLN A 327 -0.13 15.25 20.51
C GLN A 327 0.86 14.55 21.45
N ILE A 328 0.95 13.24 21.34
CA ILE A 328 1.86 12.42 22.13
C ILE A 328 2.92 11.86 21.20
N THR A 329 4.17 12.17 21.46
CA THR A 329 5.30 11.68 20.66
C THR A 329 5.83 10.39 21.23
N ILE A 330 5.69 9.30 20.49
CA ILE A 330 6.22 7.98 20.83
C ILE A 330 7.64 7.90 20.25
N ALA A 331 8.64 8.13 21.08
CA ALA A 331 10.05 8.06 20.69
C ALA A 331 10.53 6.61 20.55
N ALA A 332 11.74 6.42 19.98
CA ALA A 332 12.43 5.14 20.09
C ALA A 332 12.78 4.90 21.58
N PRO A 333 12.72 3.65 22.06
CA PRO A 333 12.97 3.33 23.46
C PRO A 333 14.44 3.56 23.82
N ASP A 334 14.69 4.02 25.06
CA ASP A 334 16.01 4.06 25.68
C ASP A 334 16.52 2.64 26.03
N ALA A 335 17.73 2.51 26.55
CA ALA A 335 18.32 1.22 26.89
C ALA A 335 17.45 0.40 27.86
N ARG A 336 16.84 1.05 28.85
CA ARG A 336 15.93 0.41 29.80
C ARG A 336 14.64 -0.07 29.13
N GLY A 337 14.04 0.79 28.33
CA GLY A 337 12.84 0.45 27.55
C GLY A 337 13.10 -0.69 26.56
N ARG A 338 14.29 -0.72 25.91
CA ARG A 338 14.67 -1.83 25.01
C ARG A 338 14.80 -3.14 25.77
N GLU A 339 15.42 -3.14 26.96
CA GLU A 339 15.52 -4.35 27.80
C GLU A 339 14.13 -4.85 28.21
N GLU A 340 13.23 -3.96 28.62
CA GLU A 340 11.85 -4.33 28.97
C GLU A 340 11.07 -4.89 27.77
N ILE A 341 11.22 -4.28 26.58
CA ILE A 341 10.63 -4.78 25.32
C ILE A 341 11.16 -6.18 25.00
N LEU A 342 12.47 -6.38 25.08
CA LEU A 342 13.08 -7.70 24.87
C LEU A 342 12.53 -8.74 25.87
N LYS A 343 12.33 -8.39 27.14
CA LYS A 343 11.72 -9.27 28.13
C LYS A 343 10.28 -9.65 27.79
N ILE A 344 9.46 -8.67 27.32
CA ILE A 344 8.06 -8.94 26.94
C ILE A 344 8.01 -9.89 25.74
N HIS A 345 8.74 -9.60 24.67
CA HIS A 345 8.77 -10.45 23.47
C HIS A 345 9.49 -11.79 23.68
N GLY A 346 10.31 -11.87 24.73
CA GLY A 346 11.02 -13.08 25.15
C GLY A 346 10.19 -14.08 25.96
N LYS A 347 9.04 -13.67 26.54
CA LYS A 347 8.23 -14.51 27.46
C LYS A 347 7.93 -15.94 26.94
N ASN A 348 7.71 -16.08 25.64
CA ASN A 348 7.38 -17.35 25.00
C ASN A 348 8.58 -18.05 24.34
N LYS A 349 9.80 -17.58 24.57
CA LYS A 349 11.03 -18.12 23.97
C LYS A 349 11.84 -18.88 25.01
N LYS A 350 12.57 -19.89 24.55
CA LYS A 350 13.42 -20.73 25.44
C LYS A 350 14.84 -20.19 25.40
N PHE A 351 15.22 -19.46 26.39
CA PHE A 351 16.58 -18.93 26.55
C PHE A 351 17.49 -19.87 27.32
N ALA A 352 18.78 -19.86 27.04
CA ALA A 352 19.81 -20.41 27.85
C ALA A 352 19.97 -19.57 29.14
N ASP A 353 20.68 -20.15 30.13
CA ASP A 353 20.74 -19.54 31.45
C ASP A 353 21.79 -18.40 31.54
N ASP A 354 22.61 -18.22 30.50
CA ASP A 354 23.68 -17.22 30.31
C ASP A 354 23.28 -15.99 29.53
N ILE A 355 21.97 -15.84 29.21
CA ILE A 355 21.48 -14.71 28.39
C ILE A 355 21.48 -13.42 29.20
N ASP A 356 22.16 -12.41 28.67
CA ASP A 356 22.12 -11.03 29.12
C ASP A 356 21.37 -10.13 28.12
N LEU A 357 20.06 -9.95 28.37
CA LEU A 357 19.21 -9.07 27.56
C LEU A 357 19.58 -7.59 27.72
N LYS A 358 20.27 -7.21 28.82
CA LYS A 358 20.73 -5.86 29.03
C LYS A 358 21.85 -5.52 28.03
N ASN A 359 22.79 -6.42 27.84
CA ASN A 359 23.86 -6.25 26.86
C ASN A 359 23.28 -6.10 25.43
N ILE A 360 22.27 -6.93 25.07
CA ILE A 360 21.59 -6.80 23.77
C ILE A 360 20.84 -5.46 23.66
N ALA A 361 20.25 -4.96 24.76
CA ALA A 361 19.58 -3.67 24.76
C ALA A 361 20.57 -2.51 24.56
N GLU A 362 21.78 -2.59 25.12
CA GLU A 362 22.87 -1.64 24.91
C GLU A 362 23.35 -1.67 23.44
N ASP A 363 23.55 -2.86 22.89
CA ASP A 363 24.01 -3.09 21.51
C ASP A 363 22.99 -2.67 20.42
N THR A 364 21.73 -2.46 20.79
CA THR A 364 20.64 -2.12 19.88
C THR A 364 20.14 -0.68 20.05
N ALA A 365 21.05 0.26 20.37
CA ALA A 365 20.68 1.67 20.45
C ALA A 365 20.02 2.18 19.17
N GLY A 366 18.94 2.94 19.33
CA GLY A 366 18.13 3.47 18.23
C GLY A 366 17.12 2.47 17.64
N PHE A 367 17.11 1.18 18.06
CA PHE A 367 16.12 0.22 17.59
C PHE A 367 14.74 0.53 18.16
N THR A 368 13.74 0.35 17.32
CA THR A 368 12.32 0.40 17.67
C THR A 368 11.84 -0.92 18.28
N GLY A 369 10.68 -0.89 18.92
CA GLY A 369 10.08 -2.11 19.47
C GLY A 369 9.85 -3.23 18.44
N ALA A 370 9.53 -2.86 17.21
CA ALA A 370 9.35 -3.82 16.12
C ALA A 370 10.68 -4.48 15.70
N GLU A 371 11.77 -3.70 15.64
CA GLU A 371 13.10 -4.22 15.32
C GLU A 371 13.60 -5.15 16.43
N LEU A 372 13.38 -4.81 17.71
CA LEU A 372 13.73 -5.67 18.84
C LEU A 372 12.93 -6.99 18.84
N ALA A 373 11.64 -6.94 18.53
CA ALA A 373 10.83 -8.15 18.37
C ALA A 373 11.36 -9.03 17.22
N ASN A 374 11.80 -8.38 16.12
CA ASN A 374 12.42 -9.08 14.99
C ASN A 374 13.76 -9.72 15.37
N VAL A 375 14.63 -9.03 16.13
CA VAL A 375 15.88 -9.62 16.65
C VAL A 375 15.62 -10.91 17.42
N LEU A 376 14.65 -10.90 18.33
CA LEU A 376 14.32 -12.11 19.10
C LEU A 376 13.72 -13.23 18.23
N ASN A 377 12.99 -12.87 17.20
CA ASN A 377 12.47 -13.85 16.23
C ASN A 377 13.59 -14.46 15.40
N GLU A 378 14.51 -13.64 14.90
CA GLU A 378 15.68 -14.08 14.14
C GLU A 378 16.62 -14.93 15.01
N ALA A 379 16.83 -14.58 16.29
CA ALA A 379 17.60 -15.38 17.22
C ALA A 379 17.01 -16.79 17.40
N ALA A 380 15.70 -16.91 17.47
CA ALA A 380 15.04 -18.22 17.55
C ALA A 380 15.21 -19.03 16.26
N ILE A 381 15.23 -18.36 15.09
CA ILE A 381 15.49 -18.99 13.80
C ILE A 381 16.95 -19.47 13.73
N VAL A 382 17.92 -18.61 14.08
CA VAL A 382 19.35 -18.93 14.10
C VAL A 382 19.62 -20.11 15.04
N ALA A 383 19.09 -20.07 16.26
CA ALA A 383 19.22 -21.19 17.22
C ALA A 383 18.67 -22.51 16.65
N THR A 384 17.54 -22.44 15.92
CA THR A 384 16.95 -23.65 15.30
C THR A 384 17.83 -24.20 14.18
N ILE A 385 18.38 -23.32 13.33
CA ILE A 385 19.31 -23.71 12.25
C ILE A 385 20.58 -24.34 12.84
N ASN A 386 21.12 -23.76 13.91
CA ASN A 386 22.28 -24.26 14.63
C ASN A 386 21.98 -25.52 15.50
N LYS A 387 20.73 -25.99 15.49
CA LYS A 387 20.26 -27.14 16.29
C LYS A 387 20.41 -26.95 17.80
N HIS A 388 20.40 -25.71 18.28
CA HIS A 388 20.38 -25.40 19.69
C HIS A 388 19.00 -25.68 20.27
N LYS A 389 18.94 -26.24 21.50
CA LYS A 389 17.68 -26.51 22.21
C LYS A 389 17.09 -25.26 22.89
N LYS A 390 17.94 -24.31 23.19
CA LYS A 390 17.66 -23.00 23.79
C LYS A 390 18.42 -21.94 23.01
N ILE A 391 17.89 -20.72 22.95
CA ILE A 391 18.58 -19.58 22.35
C ILE A 391 19.79 -19.24 23.20
N GLN A 392 20.97 -19.20 22.61
CA GLN A 392 22.25 -18.82 23.24
C GLN A 392 22.55 -17.34 22.96
N MET A 393 23.52 -16.79 23.71
CA MET A 393 23.95 -15.39 23.51
C MET A 393 24.50 -15.18 22.09
N SER A 394 25.26 -16.15 21.56
CA SER A 394 25.76 -16.11 20.18
C SER A 394 24.67 -16.05 19.11
N ASP A 395 23.51 -16.70 19.36
CA ASP A 395 22.38 -16.64 18.43
C ASP A 395 21.72 -15.25 18.43
N LEU A 396 21.68 -14.59 19.59
CA LEU A 396 21.18 -13.21 19.73
C LEU A 396 22.12 -12.21 19.05
N GLU A 397 23.42 -12.34 19.26
CA GLU A 397 24.41 -11.47 18.61
C GLU A 397 24.38 -11.60 17.08
N GLU A 398 24.27 -12.84 16.58
CA GLU A 398 24.11 -13.07 15.14
C GLU A 398 22.79 -12.51 14.61
N ALA A 399 21.70 -12.58 15.39
CA ALA A 399 20.44 -11.99 15.03
C ALA A 399 20.50 -10.45 14.98
N VAL A 400 21.20 -9.80 15.91
CA VAL A 400 21.46 -8.35 15.86
C VAL A 400 22.21 -7.99 14.58
N LYS A 401 23.30 -8.71 14.27
CA LYS A 401 24.08 -8.51 13.03
C LYS A 401 23.19 -8.68 11.79
N LYS A 402 22.36 -9.72 11.76
CA LYS A 402 21.46 -10.00 10.65
C LYS A 402 20.42 -8.90 10.44
N VAL A 403 19.88 -8.32 11.50
CA VAL A 403 18.90 -7.23 11.42
C VAL A 403 19.58 -5.92 11.02
N THR A 404 20.80 -5.65 11.50
CA THR A 404 21.53 -4.39 11.25
C THR A 404 22.17 -4.37 9.86
N VAL A 405 22.92 -5.42 9.50
CA VAL A 405 23.77 -5.45 8.29
C VAL A 405 23.20 -6.36 7.21
N GLY A 406 22.34 -7.31 7.59
CA GLY A 406 21.71 -8.26 6.68
C GLY A 406 22.31 -9.67 6.77
N LEU A 407 21.80 -10.55 5.89
CA LEU A 407 22.22 -11.95 5.81
C LEU A 407 23.64 -12.09 5.28
N GLU A 408 24.41 -12.99 5.90
CA GLU A 408 25.73 -13.40 5.44
C GLU A 408 25.68 -14.16 4.11
N LYS A 409 26.57 -13.84 3.17
CA LYS A 409 26.58 -14.39 1.81
C LYS A 409 27.78 -15.31 1.58
N HIS A 410 27.71 -16.53 2.04
CA HIS A 410 28.76 -17.53 1.85
C HIS A 410 28.96 -18.02 0.41
N SER A 411 27.95 -17.87 -0.45
CA SER A 411 28.01 -18.39 -1.83
C SER A 411 28.64 -17.43 -2.83
N ARG A 412 28.99 -16.20 -2.42
CA ARG A 412 29.57 -15.19 -3.31
C ARG A 412 31.07 -15.44 -3.47
N VAL A 413 31.50 -15.77 -4.69
CA VAL A 413 32.93 -15.84 -5.03
C VAL A 413 33.47 -14.41 -5.15
N ILE A 414 34.36 -14.03 -4.24
CA ILE A 414 35.01 -12.73 -4.22
C ILE A 414 36.42 -12.91 -4.77
N SER A 415 36.86 -12.01 -5.68
CA SER A 415 38.23 -12.03 -6.15
C SER A 415 39.22 -11.61 -5.04
N ASP A 416 40.45 -12.13 -5.07
CA ASP A 416 41.50 -11.72 -4.11
C ASP A 416 41.74 -10.20 -4.14
N LYS A 417 41.57 -9.56 -5.32
CA LYS A 417 41.65 -8.11 -5.46
C LYS A 417 40.54 -7.42 -4.66
N ASP A 418 39.29 -7.85 -4.80
CA ASP A 418 38.17 -7.25 -4.11
C ASP A 418 38.25 -7.52 -2.60
N LYS A 419 38.65 -8.75 -2.20
CA LYS A 419 38.87 -9.09 -0.80
C LYS A 419 39.91 -8.19 -0.14
N ARG A 420 41.03 -7.94 -0.85
CA ARG A 420 42.07 -7.02 -0.38
C ARG A 420 41.59 -5.58 -0.30
N LEU A 421 40.82 -5.14 -1.29
CA LEU A 421 40.22 -3.80 -1.31
C LEU A 421 39.30 -3.61 -0.10
N THR A 422 38.38 -4.55 0.15
CA THR A 422 37.47 -4.52 1.30
C THR A 422 38.25 -4.53 2.62
N ALA A 423 39.31 -5.34 2.75
CA ALA A 423 40.10 -5.40 3.98
C ALA A 423 40.74 -4.05 4.32
N TYR A 424 41.34 -3.36 3.34
CA TYR A 424 41.91 -2.02 3.56
C TYR A 424 40.83 -0.97 3.81
N HIS A 425 39.66 -1.08 3.17
CA HIS A 425 38.53 -0.19 3.36
C HIS A 425 37.99 -0.26 4.80
N GLU A 426 37.66 -1.47 5.26
CA GLU A 426 37.14 -1.67 6.63
C GLU A 426 38.19 -1.37 7.71
N ALA A 427 39.46 -1.76 7.46
CA ALA A 427 40.57 -1.37 8.34
C ALA A 427 40.71 0.17 8.41
N GLY A 428 40.46 0.88 7.29
CA GLY A 428 40.48 2.34 7.25
C GLY A 428 39.45 2.98 8.16
N HIS A 429 38.19 2.48 8.13
CA HIS A 429 37.15 2.93 9.05
C HIS A 429 37.53 2.68 10.51
N ALA A 430 38.00 1.48 10.81
CA ALA A 430 38.39 1.09 12.16
C ALA A 430 39.56 1.94 12.72
N ILE A 431 40.62 2.13 11.92
CA ILE A 431 41.78 2.91 12.33
C ILE A 431 41.42 4.39 12.52
N VAL A 432 40.69 4.99 11.57
CA VAL A 432 40.31 6.40 11.69
C VAL A 432 39.45 6.62 12.93
N SER A 433 38.45 5.76 13.17
CA SER A 433 37.58 5.88 14.33
C SER A 433 38.34 5.73 15.66
N LYS A 434 39.35 4.86 15.72
CA LYS A 434 40.18 4.64 16.93
C LYS A 434 40.96 5.87 17.39
N PHE A 435 41.36 6.72 16.45
CA PHE A 435 42.16 7.92 16.74
C PHE A 435 41.34 9.23 16.76
N LEU A 436 40.01 9.10 16.83
CA LEU A 436 39.08 10.20 17.05
C LEU A 436 38.55 10.16 18.48
N GLU A 437 38.40 11.32 19.10
CA GLU A 437 38.09 11.43 20.55
C GLU A 437 36.63 11.09 20.88
N THR A 438 35.72 11.45 19.98
CA THR A 438 34.28 11.34 20.21
C THR A 438 33.66 10.07 19.63
N GLN A 439 34.39 9.35 18.80
CA GLN A 439 33.90 8.12 18.17
C GLN A 439 33.95 6.95 19.16
N THR A 440 32.99 6.03 19.02
CA THR A 440 32.90 4.87 19.89
C THR A 440 33.88 3.78 19.48
N ASP A 441 34.26 2.93 20.48
CA ASP A 441 35.17 1.82 20.24
C ASP A 441 34.64 0.87 19.17
N VAL A 442 35.58 0.30 18.40
CA VAL A 442 35.29 -0.73 17.42
C VAL A 442 34.88 -2.02 18.15
N LYS A 443 33.74 -2.58 17.79
CA LYS A 443 33.21 -3.85 18.30
C LYS A 443 33.66 -5.03 17.46
N GLU A 444 33.60 -4.90 16.15
CA GLU A 444 33.96 -5.96 15.20
C GLU A 444 34.27 -5.33 13.83
N VAL A 445 35.26 -5.88 13.14
CA VAL A 445 35.56 -5.56 11.74
C VAL A 445 35.46 -6.85 10.93
N SER A 446 34.74 -6.84 9.83
CA SER A 446 34.52 -8.03 8.99
C SER A 446 34.56 -7.70 7.51
N ILE A 447 35.18 -8.61 6.75
CA ILE A 447 35.20 -8.58 5.28
C ILE A 447 34.28 -9.64 4.68
N ILE A 448 33.46 -10.28 5.49
CA ILE A 448 32.44 -11.21 5.02
C ILE A 448 31.24 -10.39 4.51
N PRO A 449 30.81 -10.60 3.25
CA PRO A 449 29.70 -9.84 2.70
C PRO A 449 28.38 -10.12 3.40
N ARG A 450 27.68 -9.06 3.78
CA ARG A 450 26.32 -9.13 4.33
C ARG A 450 25.39 -8.18 3.58
N GLY A 451 24.20 -8.62 3.24
CA GLY A 451 23.23 -7.80 2.54
C GLY A 451 23.78 -7.25 1.22
N LEU A 452 23.93 -5.92 1.13
CA LEU A 452 24.57 -5.22 -0.01
C LEU A 452 26.03 -4.84 0.26
N ALA A 453 26.47 -4.91 1.52
CA ALA A 453 27.81 -4.53 1.92
C ALA A 453 28.83 -5.61 1.58
N GLY A 454 30.04 -5.21 1.16
CA GLY A 454 31.19 -6.10 0.93
C GLY A 454 31.90 -6.51 2.22
N GLY A 455 31.85 -5.66 3.23
CA GLY A 455 32.33 -5.81 4.59
C GLY A 455 31.57 -4.86 5.51
N TYR A 456 31.94 -4.79 6.78
CA TYR A 456 31.39 -3.84 7.74
C TYR A 456 32.32 -3.63 8.94
N THR A 457 32.25 -2.43 9.50
CA THR A 457 32.86 -2.11 10.79
C THR A 457 31.75 -1.76 11.77
N MET A 458 31.60 -2.56 12.85
CA MET A 458 30.62 -2.32 13.91
C MET A 458 31.29 -1.58 15.07
N TYR A 459 30.54 -0.67 15.66
CA TYR A 459 30.96 0.12 16.83
C TYR A 459 30.14 -0.25 18.05
N LYS A 460 30.74 -0.10 19.25
CA LYS A 460 30.00 -0.23 20.51
C LYS A 460 29.13 1.01 20.68
N THR A 461 27.88 0.82 21.04
CA THR A 461 26.97 1.91 21.37
C THR A 461 26.81 1.92 22.88
N ASN A 462 27.52 2.82 23.58
CA ASN A 462 27.56 2.79 25.05
C ASN A 462 26.42 3.60 25.70
N GLU A 463 25.85 4.60 25.00
CA GLU A 463 24.83 5.50 25.57
C GLU A 463 23.83 5.98 24.50
N ASP A 464 22.58 6.17 24.92
CA ASP A 464 21.57 6.83 24.12
C ASP A 464 21.76 8.35 24.27
N LYS A 465 22.34 9.00 23.25
CA LYS A 465 22.62 10.44 23.27
C LYS A 465 21.41 11.24 22.76
N TYR A 466 20.97 12.22 23.54
CA TYR A 466 19.93 13.18 23.13
C TYR A 466 20.47 14.28 22.21
N TYR A 467 21.72 14.69 22.42
CA TYR A 467 22.38 15.75 21.68
C TYR A 467 23.67 15.25 21.08
N ILE A 468 23.94 15.64 19.86
CA ILE A 468 25.20 15.38 19.16
C ILE A 468 25.89 16.73 18.95
N SER A 469 27.13 16.85 19.38
CA SER A 469 27.89 18.10 19.23
C SER A 469 28.39 18.28 17.79
N LYS A 470 28.78 19.52 17.43
CA LYS A 470 29.42 19.84 16.14
C LYS A 470 30.67 18.98 15.95
N THR A 471 31.52 18.85 16.98
CA THR A 471 32.73 18.03 16.92
C THR A 471 32.43 16.56 16.66
N GLU A 472 31.43 15.99 17.31
CA GLU A 472 31.02 14.60 17.06
C GLU A 472 30.54 14.37 15.63
N MET A 473 29.80 15.34 15.06
CA MET A 473 29.36 15.25 13.66
C MET A 473 30.54 15.38 12.69
N GLU A 474 31.47 16.32 12.95
CA GLU A 474 32.68 16.48 12.15
C GLU A 474 33.55 15.21 12.20
N GLU A 475 33.75 14.62 13.38
CA GLU A 475 34.49 13.36 13.51
C GLU A 475 33.79 12.20 12.84
N LYS A 476 32.46 12.16 12.85
CA LYS A 476 31.70 11.16 12.12
C LYS A 476 31.89 11.26 10.59
N LEU A 477 32.01 12.48 10.05
CA LEU A 477 32.39 12.67 8.64
C LEU A 477 33.78 12.10 8.37
N ILE A 478 34.73 12.33 9.28
CA ILE A 478 36.10 11.82 9.14
C ILE A 478 36.13 10.30 9.15
N ALA A 479 35.39 9.66 10.08
CA ALA A 479 35.29 8.22 10.18
C ALA A 479 34.67 7.59 8.93
N LEU A 480 33.57 8.17 8.41
CA LEU A 480 32.91 7.70 7.18
C LEU A 480 33.83 7.76 5.96
N LEU A 481 34.72 8.72 5.89
CA LEU A 481 35.68 8.86 4.76
C LEU A 481 36.97 8.04 4.95
N GLY A 482 37.11 7.34 6.10
CA GLY A 482 38.25 6.52 6.45
C GLY A 482 38.54 5.39 5.48
N GLY A 483 37.52 4.65 5.05
CA GLY A 483 37.65 3.56 4.08
C GLY A 483 38.21 4.04 2.75
N ARG A 484 37.63 5.12 2.19
CA ARG A 484 38.12 5.74 0.94
C ARG A 484 39.53 6.29 1.07
N ALA A 485 39.89 6.87 2.22
CA ALA A 485 41.23 7.37 2.48
C ALA A 485 42.24 6.23 2.50
N ALA A 486 41.91 5.09 3.12
CA ALA A 486 42.75 3.91 3.16
C ALA A 486 42.95 3.30 1.77
N GLU A 487 41.91 3.15 0.95
CA GLU A 487 42.02 2.70 -0.43
C GLU A 487 43.00 3.58 -1.21
N LYS A 488 42.85 4.90 -1.14
CA LYS A 488 43.69 5.84 -1.86
C LYS A 488 45.15 5.77 -1.48
N ILE A 489 45.45 5.63 -0.18
CA ILE A 489 46.82 5.68 0.35
C ILE A 489 47.50 4.30 0.21
N ALA A 490 46.82 3.22 0.61
CA ALA A 490 47.42 1.89 0.65
C ALA A 490 47.43 1.19 -0.72
N LEU A 491 46.40 1.41 -1.55
CA LEU A 491 46.23 0.74 -2.84
C LEU A 491 46.48 1.67 -4.03
N ASN A 492 46.70 2.96 -3.79
CA ASN A 492 46.82 4.02 -4.80
C ASN A 492 45.66 4.07 -5.83
N ASP A 493 44.48 3.60 -5.41
CA ASP A 493 43.25 3.55 -6.21
C ASP A 493 42.06 3.92 -5.34
N ILE A 494 40.88 4.09 -5.92
CA ILE A 494 39.62 4.34 -5.25
C ILE A 494 38.53 3.52 -5.92
N SER A 495 37.62 2.96 -5.14
CA SER A 495 36.58 2.10 -5.65
C SER A 495 35.16 2.70 -5.48
N THR A 496 34.16 2.02 -6.04
CA THR A 496 32.77 2.32 -5.83
C THR A 496 32.27 1.84 -4.45
N GLY A 497 33.08 1.12 -3.69
CA GLY A 497 32.73 0.60 -2.37
C GLY A 497 32.33 1.70 -1.39
N ALA A 498 33.03 2.84 -1.45
CA ALA A 498 32.75 4.00 -0.60
C ALA A 498 31.50 4.84 -0.99
N SER A 499 30.65 4.38 -1.94
CA SER A 499 29.53 5.19 -2.42
C SER A 499 28.52 5.53 -1.31
N ASN A 500 28.16 4.55 -0.49
CA ASN A 500 27.24 4.74 0.63
C ASN A 500 27.83 5.67 1.70
N ASP A 501 29.11 5.52 2.02
CA ASP A 501 29.78 6.37 3.02
C ASP A 501 29.82 7.82 2.59
N ILE A 502 30.06 8.07 1.30
CA ILE A 502 30.04 9.42 0.72
C ILE A 502 28.63 9.99 0.75
N GLU A 503 27.61 9.20 0.43
CA GLU A 503 26.20 9.62 0.47
C GLU A 503 25.81 10.05 1.89
N VAL A 504 26.06 9.19 2.89
CA VAL A 504 25.76 9.47 4.30
C VAL A 504 26.58 10.67 4.81
N ALA A 505 27.85 10.75 4.50
CA ALA A 505 28.69 11.90 4.86
C ALA A 505 28.15 13.21 4.26
N THR A 506 27.73 13.18 2.99
CA THR A 506 27.16 14.36 2.32
C THR A 506 25.85 14.79 2.97
N GLU A 507 24.97 13.85 3.34
CA GLU A 507 23.73 14.13 4.03
C GLU A 507 23.98 14.75 5.40
N ILE A 508 24.88 14.18 6.22
CA ILE A 508 25.28 14.76 7.51
C ILE A 508 25.81 16.17 7.36
N ALA A 509 26.75 16.41 6.42
CA ALA A 509 27.31 17.75 6.19
C ALA A 509 26.23 18.74 5.75
N LYS A 510 25.27 18.31 4.92
CA LYS A 510 24.12 19.11 4.51
C LYS A 510 23.25 19.45 5.69
N ASP A 511 22.94 18.50 6.56
CA ASP A 511 22.11 18.73 7.75
C ASP A 511 22.81 19.65 8.76
N MET A 512 24.13 19.54 8.93
CA MET A 512 24.92 20.45 9.75
C MET A 512 24.76 21.90 9.28
N VAL A 513 24.75 22.14 7.96
CA VAL A 513 24.61 23.48 7.38
C VAL A 513 23.16 23.95 7.39
N THR A 514 22.21 23.09 6.98
CA THR A 514 20.84 23.52 6.65
C THR A 514 19.84 23.35 7.81
N VAL A 515 20.08 22.38 8.70
CA VAL A 515 19.15 22.04 9.80
C VAL A 515 19.65 22.57 11.14
N TYR A 516 20.93 22.31 11.43
CA TYR A 516 21.49 22.57 12.77
C TYR A 516 22.21 23.92 12.88
N GLY A 517 22.44 24.64 11.75
CA GLY A 517 23.14 25.92 11.75
C GLY A 517 24.57 25.83 12.28
N MET A 518 25.27 24.70 12.01
CA MET A 518 26.62 24.42 12.51
C MET A 518 27.73 24.93 11.60
N SER A 519 27.40 25.68 10.54
CA SER A 519 28.37 26.32 9.64
C SER A 519 28.71 27.73 10.11
N ASP A 520 30.00 28.06 10.14
CA ASP A 520 30.44 29.41 10.44
C ASP A 520 30.22 30.37 9.26
N THR A 521 30.18 29.84 8.03
CA THR A 521 29.96 30.59 6.77
C THR A 521 28.50 31.01 6.62
N VAL A 522 27.58 30.05 6.85
CA VAL A 522 26.15 30.29 6.72
C VAL A 522 25.55 30.88 7.99
N GLY A 523 26.13 30.59 9.16
CA GLY A 523 25.65 31.02 10.47
C GLY A 523 24.52 30.14 11.02
N PRO A 524 24.01 30.51 12.23
CA PRO A 524 23.00 29.74 12.97
C PRO A 524 21.58 29.95 12.37
N ILE A 525 21.39 29.59 11.11
CA ILE A 525 20.14 29.74 10.37
C ILE A 525 19.63 28.36 10.00
N CYS A 526 18.32 28.11 10.20
CA CYS A 526 17.66 26.89 9.73
C CYS A 526 17.12 27.10 8.30
N LEU A 527 17.69 26.38 7.34
CA LEU A 527 17.36 26.45 5.92
C LEU A 527 16.52 25.26 5.45
N LYS A 528 16.01 24.45 6.39
CA LYS A 528 15.15 23.31 6.07
C LYS A 528 13.87 23.83 5.39
N GLN A 529 13.71 23.50 4.11
CA GLN A 529 12.56 23.96 3.31
C GLN A 529 11.25 23.50 3.96
N LYS A 530 10.47 24.45 4.45
CA LYS A 530 9.09 24.21 4.89
C LYS A 530 8.09 24.40 3.75
N GLU A 531 8.38 25.30 2.78
CA GLU A 531 7.56 25.54 1.60
C GLU A 531 8.41 26.04 0.40
N PRO A 532 8.04 25.75 -0.86
CA PRO A 532 8.82 26.13 -2.04
C PRO A 532 8.99 27.64 -2.28
N TYR A 533 8.23 28.48 -1.57
CA TYR A 533 8.23 29.93 -1.73
C TYR A 533 8.99 30.70 -0.63
N GLU A 534 9.37 30.06 0.50
CA GLU A 534 10.06 30.73 1.61
C GLU A 534 11.55 31.01 1.33
N ASN A 535 12.17 30.30 0.38
CA ASN A 535 13.60 30.48 0.07
C ASN A 535 13.96 31.82 -0.58
N ARG A 536 12.98 32.63 -1.02
CA ARG A 536 13.26 33.94 -1.63
C ARG A 536 13.73 35.01 -0.64
N ILE A 537 13.63 34.75 0.67
CA ILE A 537 14.03 35.72 1.71
C ILE A 537 15.55 35.78 1.87
N LEU A 538 16.28 34.72 1.50
CA LEU A 538 17.72 34.58 1.77
C LEU A 538 18.63 34.87 0.56
N GLY A 539 18.07 35.27 -0.57
CA GLY A 539 18.79 35.60 -1.82
C GLY A 539 18.97 34.42 -2.78
N GLU A 540 19.21 34.76 -4.05
CA GLU A 540 19.24 33.79 -5.17
C GLU A 540 20.46 32.83 -5.13
N ASN A 541 21.49 33.14 -4.33
CA ASN A 541 22.77 32.40 -4.30
C ASN A 541 22.94 31.48 -3.08
N ILE A 542 21.92 31.29 -2.26
CA ILE A 542 22.08 30.53 -1.01
C ILE A 542 22.43 29.06 -1.24
N ASP A 543 21.88 28.46 -2.30
CA ASP A 543 22.15 27.06 -2.67
C ASP A 543 23.62 26.85 -3.07
N ASP A 544 24.23 27.83 -3.75
CA ASP A 544 25.65 27.81 -4.10
C ASP A 544 26.53 27.88 -2.86
N VAL A 545 26.15 28.72 -1.87
CA VAL A 545 26.87 28.84 -0.60
C VAL A 545 26.78 27.56 0.21
N ILE A 546 25.58 26.95 0.29
CA ILE A 546 25.37 25.65 0.94
C ILE A 546 26.25 24.58 0.27
N GLY A 547 26.20 24.48 -1.07
CA GLY A 547 26.99 23.52 -1.83
C GLY A 547 28.49 23.68 -1.61
N ALA A 548 28.98 24.92 -1.61
CA ALA A 548 30.38 25.21 -1.36
C ALA A 548 30.81 24.84 0.07
N GLU A 549 29.95 25.10 1.06
CA GLU A 549 30.24 24.80 2.47
C GLU A 549 30.20 23.29 2.75
N VAL A 550 29.20 22.57 2.23
CA VAL A 550 29.14 21.11 2.31
C VAL A 550 30.41 20.49 1.70
N LYS A 551 30.79 20.95 0.49
CA LYS A 551 32.03 20.48 -0.13
C LYS A 551 33.24 20.76 0.74
N ARG A 552 33.36 21.98 1.32
CA ARG A 552 34.48 22.36 2.20
C ARG A 552 34.57 21.43 3.42
N MET A 553 33.43 21.12 4.07
CA MET A 553 33.38 20.22 5.23
C MET A 553 33.85 18.80 4.85
N ILE A 554 33.37 18.27 3.75
CA ILE A 554 33.80 16.96 3.23
C ILE A 554 35.29 16.95 2.88
N ASP A 555 35.79 17.97 2.21
CA ASP A 555 37.25 18.07 1.84
C ASP A 555 38.14 18.11 3.08
N ILE A 556 37.77 18.85 4.13
CA ILE A 556 38.47 18.90 5.42
C ILE A 556 38.44 17.54 6.12
N ALA A 557 37.26 16.92 6.20
CA ALA A 557 37.11 15.61 6.82
C ALA A 557 37.94 14.54 6.09
N TYR A 558 37.92 14.54 4.76
CA TYR A 558 38.70 13.62 3.96
C TYR A 558 40.21 13.80 4.14
N LYS A 559 40.67 15.05 4.16
CA LYS A 559 42.09 15.37 4.42
C LYS A 559 42.51 14.88 5.82
N ARG A 560 41.67 15.09 6.82
CA ARG A 560 41.95 14.64 8.18
C ARG A 560 42.00 13.11 8.27
N ALA A 561 41.10 12.41 7.60
CA ALA A 561 41.14 10.95 7.50
C ALA A 561 42.45 10.46 6.86
N GLN A 562 42.93 11.13 5.78
CA GLN A 562 44.19 10.81 5.17
C GLN A 562 45.39 11.04 6.11
N GLU A 563 45.41 12.12 6.88
CA GLU A 563 46.45 12.40 7.87
C GLU A 563 46.53 11.30 8.93
N ILE A 564 45.37 10.84 9.46
CA ILE A 564 45.33 9.77 10.45
C ILE A 564 45.84 8.44 9.84
N ILE A 565 45.38 8.09 8.65
CA ILE A 565 45.84 6.88 7.96
C ILE A 565 47.36 6.91 7.70
N LEU A 566 47.91 8.02 7.26
CA LEU A 566 49.34 8.17 7.00
C LEU A 566 50.17 8.03 8.30
N ALA A 567 49.66 8.60 9.41
CA ALA A 567 50.33 8.52 10.71
C ALA A 567 50.35 7.10 11.29
N HIS A 568 49.39 6.25 10.90
CA HIS A 568 49.20 4.90 11.47
C HIS A 568 49.17 3.82 10.36
N MET A 569 50.00 4.01 9.32
CA MET A 569 50.00 3.12 8.16
C MET A 569 50.42 1.68 8.53
N ASP A 570 51.33 1.52 9.46
CA ASP A 570 51.76 0.24 10.03
C ASP A 570 50.58 -0.53 10.69
N LYS A 571 49.74 0.16 11.45
CA LYS A 571 48.58 -0.44 12.09
C LYS A 571 47.48 -0.77 11.06
N LEU A 572 47.27 0.10 10.07
CA LEU A 572 46.34 -0.18 8.98
C LEU A 572 46.76 -1.47 8.25
N GLN A 573 48.04 -1.65 7.95
CA GLN A 573 48.52 -2.83 7.27
C GLN A 573 48.32 -4.10 8.13
N GLN A 574 48.67 -4.05 9.43
CA GLN A 574 48.48 -5.17 10.36
C GLN A 574 47.03 -5.60 10.43
N VAL A 575 46.09 -4.66 10.59
CA VAL A 575 44.66 -4.94 10.63
C VAL A 575 44.15 -5.50 9.30
N ALA A 576 44.53 -4.91 8.18
CA ALA A 576 44.12 -5.38 6.85
C ALA A 576 44.66 -6.80 6.55
N GLU A 577 45.93 -7.09 6.83
CA GLU A 577 46.50 -8.44 6.68
C GLU A 577 45.80 -9.45 7.57
N ARG A 578 45.47 -9.07 8.81
CA ARG A 578 44.73 -9.94 9.73
C ARG A 578 43.31 -10.22 9.26
N LEU A 579 42.62 -9.23 8.67
CA LEU A 579 41.32 -9.42 8.05
C LEU A 579 41.41 -10.36 6.84
N LEU A 580 42.47 -10.30 6.06
CA LEU A 580 42.70 -11.24 4.95
C LEU A 580 42.91 -12.69 5.41
N GLU A 581 43.48 -12.88 6.59
CA GLU A 581 43.68 -14.21 7.19
C GLU A 581 42.42 -14.79 7.87
N LYS A 582 41.77 -14.00 8.72
CA LYS A 582 40.66 -14.45 9.58
C LYS A 582 39.28 -14.05 9.14
N GLU A 583 39.16 -13.09 8.22
CA GLU A 583 37.93 -12.48 7.72
C GLU A 583 37.12 -11.67 8.75
N ILE A 584 37.31 -11.93 10.05
CA ILE A 584 36.67 -11.21 11.17
C ILE A 584 37.71 -10.92 12.24
N ILE A 585 37.66 -9.72 12.81
CA ILE A 585 38.45 -9.28 13.96
C ILE A 585 37.49 -8.81 15.05
N SER A 586 37.60 -9.39 16.26
CA SER A 586 36.82 -8.96 17.43
C SER A 586 37.40 -7.68 18.06
N ALA A 587 36.59 -7.01 18.93
CA ALA A 587 37.05 -5.87 19.69
C ALA A 587 38.37 -6.09 20.44
N GLU A 588 38.50 -7.24 21.11
CA GLU A 588 39.68 -7.58 21.89
C GLU A 588 40.93 -7.77 21.03
N GLU A 589 40.77 -8.45 19.88
CA GLU A 589 41.86 -8.63 18.91
C GLU A 589 42.24 -7.29 18.26
N PHE A 590 41.27 -6.43 17.92
CA PHE A 590 41.53 -5.09 17.39
C PHE A 590 42.32 -4.22 18.39
N GLU A 591 41.90 -4.20 19.66
CA GLU A 591 42.60 -3.45 20.69
C GLU A 591 44.03 -3.96 20.92
N SER A 592 44.30 -5.28 20.74
CA SER A 592 45.63 -5.85 20.92
C SER A 592 46.68 -5.27 19.97
N PHE A 593 46.29 -4.73 18.80
CA PHE A 593 47.23 -4.08 17.86
C PHE A 593 47.78 -2.75 18.40
N PHE A 594 47.14 -2.16 19.43
CA PHE A 594 47.51 -0.86 20.02
C PHE A 594 48.12 -0.99 21.43
N GLN A 595 48.11 -2.22 22.00
CA GLN A 595 48.84 -2.49 23.22
C GLN A 595 50.31 -2.72 22.88
N GLU A 596 51.21 -1.91 23.50
CA GLU A 596 52.66 -2.08 23.37
C GLU A 596 53.17 -3.36 24.07
#